data_2045d39a911113fd281ae5328bf4b346
#
_entry.id   2045d39a911113fd281ae5328bf4b346
#
_cell.length_a   1.000
_cell.length_b   1.000
_cell.length_c   1.000
_cell.angle_alpha   90.00
_cell.angle_beta   90.00
_cell.angle_gamma   90.00
#
_symmetry.space_group_name_H-M   'P 1'
#
loop_
_entity.id
_entity.type
_entity.pdbx_description
1 polymer ?
#
loop_
_entity_poly.entity_id
_entity_poly.type
_entity_poly.pdbx_seq_one_letter_code
_entity_poly.pdbx_strand_id
1 'polypeptide(L)'
;GGEEFIVLMPETSLNGALQVAEKIRFQLEAHQHIQAGQVTASFGVAEWLPIEEFSHWYKRTDSALYRAKNGGRNCIVGSEEKEKLPVAFVKLEWISDWESGHEGIDKDHKGLLDLGNRLISISLAGIEGDRMNQCIEDVVTCINQHFTNEESVLSSIKYPEVDHHRKIHLYLMNKMMKLRDAYQNRKLKPTDFFSFIVDDLIVGHILKEDILFFPYLNKDNGLKT
;
A
#
# COMPACT_ATOMS: atom_id res chain seq x y z
N GLY A 1 -0.56 27.90 23.62
CA GLY A 1 0.14 28.75 22.76
C GLY A 1 -0.73 29.41 21.72
N GLY A 2 -0.41 30.53 21.21
CA GLY A 2 -1.04 31.24 20.11
C GLY A 2 0.01 31.72 19.12
N GLU A 3 1.20 31.07 19.16
CA GLU A 3 2.36 31.46 18.37
C GLU A 3 2.68 30.51 17.22
N GLU A 4 1.87 29.45 17.02
CA GLU A 4 2.07 28.49 15.93
C GLU A 4 1.04 28.72 14.84
N PHE A 5 1.51 28.71 13.59
CA PHE A 5 0.72 28.96 12.41
C PHE A 5 0.95 27.83 11.39
N ILE A 6 -0.08 27.51 10.62
CA ILE A 6 0.00 26.56 9.50
C ILE A 6 -0.20 27.34 8.22
N VAL A 7 0.67 27.13 7.24
CA VAL A 7 0.57 27.68 5.88
C VAL A 7 0.38 26.51 4.92
N LEU A 8 -0.73 26.50 4.20
CA LEU A 8 -1.02 25.52 3.16
C LEU A 8 -0.67 26.11 1.80
N MET A 9 0.09 25.37 1.00
CA MET A 9 0.54 25.79 -0.32
C MET A 9 0.09 24.73 -1.35
N PRO A 10 -1.09 24.90 -1.96
CA PRO A 10 -1.58 23.95 -2.96
C PRO A 10 -0.61 23.82 -4.13
N GLU A 11 -0.53 22.63 -4.73
CA GLU A 11 0.27 22.33 -5.92
C GLU A 11 1.76 22.73 -5.83
N THR A 12 2.31 22.74 -4.60
CA THR A 12 3.67 23.18 -4.34
C THR A 12 4.52 22.00 -3.84
N SER A 13 5.61 21.70 -4.54
CA SER A 13 6.58 20.68 -4.12
C SER A 13 7.31 21.08 -2.84
N LEU A 14 7.93 20.10 -2.15
CA LEU A 14 8.74 20.35 -0.95
C LEU A 14 9.80 21.43 -1.19
N ASN A 15 10.52 21.37 -2.32
CA ASN A 15 11.53 22.37 -2.66
C ASN A 15 10.93 23.78 -2.84
N GLY A 16 9.78 23.89 -3.48
CA GLY A 16 9.06 25.16 -3.61
C GLY A 16 8.63 25.71 -2.25
N ALA A 17 8.08 24.85 -1.40
CA ALA A 17 7.66 25.22 -0.06
C ALA A 17 8.82 25.66 0.84
N LEU A 18 9.98 24.97 0.76
CA LEU A 18 11.20 25.37 1.46
C LEU A 18 11.69 26.78 1.03
N GLN A 19 11.62 27.09 -0.27
CA GLN A 19 11.98 28.42 -0.76
C GLN A 19 11.04 29.53 -0.26
N VAL A 20 9.74 29.25 -0.20
CA VAL A 20 8.75 30.20 0.36
C VAL A 20 8.99 30.38 1.86
N ALA A 21 9.20 29.30 2.61
CA ALA A 21 9.48 29.38 4.04
C ALA A 21 10.75 30.19 4.32
N GLU A 22 11.81 30.04 3.51
CA GLU A 22 13.05 30.85 3.67
C GLU A 22 12.81 32.33 3.41
N LYS A 23 12.00 32.68 2.40
CA LYS A 23 11.63 34.08 2.18
C LYS A 23 10.89 34.68 3.37
N ILE A 24 9.95 33.93 3.94
CA ILE A 24 9.19 34.38 5.13
C ILE A 24 10.13 34.53 6.32
N ARG A 25 10.97 33.52 6.57
CA ARG A 25 11.96 33.55 7.66
C ARG A 25 12.86 34.78 7.59
N PHE A 26 13.44 35.01 6.40
CA PHE A 26 14.33 36.15 6.16
C PHE A 26 13.61 37.49 6.36
N GLN A 27 12.38 37.63 5.86
CA GLN A 27 11.60 38.85 6.02
C GLN A 27 11.25 39.14 7.49
N LEU A 28 10.90 38.09 8.27
CA LEU A 28 10.63 38.25 9.70
C LEU A 28 11.89 38.65 10.46
N GLU A 29 13.03 38.05 10.17
CA GLU A 29 14.30 38.37 10.81
C GLU A 29 14.79 39.78 10.45
N ALA A 30 14.59 40.23 9.20
CA ALA A 30 15.02 41.55 8.74
C ALA A 30 14.12 42.70 9.21
N HIS A 31 12.87 42.39 9.61
CA HIS A 31 11.90 43.41 10.01
C HIS A 31 12.00 43.69 11.52
N GLN A 32 12.20 44.98 11.86
CA GLN A 32 12.07 45.44 13.24
C GLN A 32 10.64 45.83 13.59
N HIS A 33 10.04 45.05 14.47
CA HIS A 33 8.70 45.33 14.99
C HIS A 33 8.74 46.38 16.09
N ILE A 34 7.88 47.41 16.01
CA ILE A 34 7.90 48.55 16.93
C ILE A 34 7.73 48.16 18.38
N GLN A 35 6.97 47.08 18.69
CA GLN A 35 6.73 46.65 20.06
C GLN A 35 7.57 45.44 20.50
N ALA A 36 7.95 44.57 19.56
CA ALA A 36 8.60 43.30 19.85
C ALA A 36 10.10 43.25 19.47
N GLY A 37 10.60 44.30 18.82
CA GLY A 37 11.98 44.30 18.33
C GLY A 37 12.18 43.34 17.16
N GLN A 38 13.28 42.62 17.16
CA GLN A 38 13.57 41.58 16.16
C GLN A 38 12.79 40.30 16.49
N VAL A 39 12.02 39.80 15.54
CA VAL A 39 11.26 38.53 15.67
C VAL A 39 11.82 37.52 14.70
N THR A 40 12.00 36.30 15.14
CA THR A 40 12.42 35.17 14.29
C THR A 40 11.40 34.03 14.35
N ALA A 41 11.35 33.22 13.32
CA ALA A 41 10.50 32.03 13.29
C ALA A 41 11.29 30.80 12.84
N SER A 42 10.86 29.65 13.33
CA SER A 42 11.34 28.34 12.88
C SER A 42 10.24 27.67 12.06
N PHE A 43 10.63 26.93 11.03
CA PHE A 43 9.68 26.28 10.11
C PHE A 43 9.95 24.80 9.99
N GLY A 44 8.89 24.00 10.10
CA GLY A 44 8.84 22.63 9.63
C GLY A 44 8.06 22.59 8.32
N VAL A 45 8.58 21.95 7.31
CA VAL A 45 7.96 21.88 5.98
C VAL A 45 7.82 20.43 5.53
N ALA A 46 6.63 20.05 5.09
CA ALA A 46 6.36 18.73 4.55
C ALA A 46 5.46 18.81 3.32
N GLU A 47 5.81 18.11 2.27
CA GLU A 47 4.94 17.90 1.13
C GLU A 47 3.88 16.83 1.47
N TRP A 48 2.65 17.03 0.99
CA TRP A 48 1.60 16.02 1.07
C TRP A 48 1.95 14.86 0.14
N LEU A 49 1.96 13.64 0.67
CA LEU A 49 2.20 12.45 -0.14
C LEU A 49 0.85 11.84 -0.59
N PRO A 50 0.77 11.31 -1.84
CA PRO A 50 -0.41 10.57 -2.27
C PRO A 50 -0.71 9.47 -1.25
N ILE A 51 -1.94 9.24 -0.86
CA ILE A 51 -2.34 8.22 0.14
C ILE A 51 -1.96 8.50 1.61
N GLU A 52 -1.40 9.66 1.92
CA GLU A 52 -1.09 10.04 3.30
C GLU A 52 -2.32 10.64 3.99
N GLU A 53 -2.63 10.16 5.20
CA GLU A 53 -3.66 10.80 6.03
C GLU A 53 -3.18 12.15 6.56
N PHE A 54 -4.12 13.08 6.77
CA PHE A 54 -3.83 14.41 7.33
C PHE A 54 -3.05 14.33 8.65
N SER A 55 -3.43 13.42 9.53
CA SER A 55 -2.77 13.19 10.83
C SER A 55 -1.29 12.87 10.70
N HIS A 56 -0.90 12.12 9.68
CA HIS A 56 0.48 11.74 9.41
C HIS A 56 1.29 12.89 8.80
N TRP A 57 0.74 13.55 7.79
CA TRP A 57 1.35 14.73 7.21
C TRP A 57 1.59 15.81 8.28
N TYR A 58 0.58 16.05 9.13
CA TYR A 58 0.69 16.98 10.25
C TYR A 58 1.82 16.58 11.20
N LYS A 59 1.88 15.31 11.59
CA LYS A 59 2.92 14.77 12.48
C LYS A 59 4.34 14.90 11.89
N ARG A 60 4.49 14.65 10.57
CA ARG A 60 5.79 14.84 9.88
C ARG A 60 6.18 16.32 9.87
N THR A 61 5.23 17.21 9.63
CA THR A 61 5.44 18.66 9.65
C THR A 61 5.84 19.13 11.06
N ASP A 62 5.14 18.66 12.10
CA ASP A 62 5.43 18.97 13.50
C ASP A 62 6.81 18.45 13.94
N SER A 63 7.16 17.21 13.57
CA SER A 63 8.50 16.63 13.82
C SER A 63 9.61 17.47 13.16
N ALA A 64 9.39 17.95 11.94
CA ALA A 64 10.33 18.83 11.26
C ALA A 64 10.46 20.19 11.98
N LEU A 65 9.34 20.77 12.43
CA LEU A 65 9.33 22.00 13.22
C LEU A 65 10.05 21.82 14.57
N TYR A 66 9.83 20.69 15.23
CA TYR A 66 10.54 20.35 16.48
C TYR A 66 12.06 20.28 16.28
N ARG A 67 12.52 19.66 15.18
CA ARG A 67 13.95 19.65 14.81
C ARG A 67 14.48 21.06 14.56
N ALA A 68 13.72 21.91 13.88
CA ALA A 68 14.12 23.31 13.65
C ALA A 68 14.26 24.09 14.98
N LYS A 69 13.30 23.90 15.90
CA LYS A 69 13.34 24.54 17.23
C LYS A 69 14.54 24.07 18.08
N ASN A 70 14.87 22.76 18.01
CA ASN A 70 15.99 22.18 18.75
C ASN A 70 17.34 22.40 18.07
N GLY A 71 17.39 22.60 16.76
CA GLY A 71 18.60 22.85 15.99
C GLY A 71 19.15 24.28 16.08
N GLY A 72 18.59 25.11 16.97
CA GLY A 72 19.07 26.48 17.18
C GLY A 72 18.04 27.56 16.85
N ARG A 73 16.81 27.17 16.45
CA ARG A 73 15.73 28.08 16.02
C ARG A 73 16.10 28.91 14.79
N ASN A 74 15.23 29.80 14.38
CA ASN A 74 15.40 30.70 13.21
C ASN A 74 15.92 29.96 11.98
N CYS A 75 15.41 28.79 11.71
CA CYS A 75 15.80 27.93 10.60
C CYS A 75 14.61 27.13 10.07
N ILE A 76 14.85 26.49 8.93
CA ILE A 76 13.85 25.66 8.25
C ILE A 76 14.35 24.24 8.21
N VAL A 77 13.48 23.32 8.53
CA VAL A 77 13.72 21.87 8.36
C VAL A 77 12.62 21.28 7.50
N GLY A 78 13.00 20.68 6.38
CA GLY A 78 12.13 19.84 5.60
C GLY A 78 11.91 18.48 6.28
N SER A 79 10.73 17.93 6.16
CA SER A 79 10.56 16.53 6.51
C SER A 79 11.30 15.70 5.46
N GLU A 80 12.28 14.92 5.88
CA GLU A 80 12.94 14.00 4.99
C GLU A 80 11.93 12.92 4.57
N GLU A 81 11.87 12.61 3.27
CA GLU A 81 11.10 11.48 2.74
C GLU A 81 11.48 10.13 3.38
N LYS A 82 12.56 10.12 4.15
CA LYS A 82 13.14 8.93 4.80
C LYS A 82 12.54 8.55 6.15
N GLU A 83 11.69 9.36 6.77
CA GLU A 83 10.80 8.77 7.76
C GLU A 83 9.84 7.88 6.96
N LYS A 84 10.21 6.60 6.87
CA LYS A 84 9.38 5.54 6.31
C LYS A 84 7.95 5.86 6.70
N LEU A 85 7.13 6.30 5.71
CA LEU A 85 5.70 6.16 5.88
C LEU A 85 5.52 4.78 6.48
N PRO A 86 4.84 4.65 7.63
CA PRO A 86 4.46 3.32 8.04
C PRO A 86 3.72 2.78 6.84
N VAL A 87 4.29 1.77 6.20
CA VAL A 87 3.82 1.11 4.97
C VAL A 87 2.45 0.43 5.20
N ALA A 88 1.69 0.91 6.15
CA ALA A 88 0.47 0.34 6.71
C ALA A 88 -0.82 1.01 6.21
N PHE A 89 -0.79 1.84 5.15
CA PHE A 89 -2.00 2.59 4.77
C PHE A 89 -2.93 1.88 3.79
N VAL A 90 -2.48 0.87 3.09
CA VAL A 90 -3.37 0.00 2.34
C VAL A 90 -3.05 -1.41 2.79
N LYS A 91 -3.80 -1.90 3.76
CA LYS A 91 -3.77 -3.29 4.17
C LYS A 91 -5.13 -3.89 3.88
N LEU A 92 -5.15 -4.89 3.03
CA LEU A 92 -6.32 -5.73 2.83
C LEU A 92 -6.44 -6.63 4.05
N GLU A 93 -7.61 -6.61 4.70
CA GLU A 93 -7.87 -7.43 5.89
C GLU A 93 -8.80 -8.58 5.53
N TRP A 94 -8.47 -9.76 6.00
CA TRP A 94 -9.35 -10.92 5.88
C TRP A 94 -10.54 -10.76 6.81
N ILE A 95 -11.74 -11.02 6.30
CA ILE A 95 -12.95 -11.05 7.10
C ILE A 95 -13.55 -12.45 7.09
N SER A 96 -14.26 -12.81 8.16
CA SER A 96 -14.86 -14.14 8.33
C SER A 96 -15.85 -14.51 7.22
N ASP A 97 -16.52 -13.53 6.62
CA ASP A 97 -17.48 -13.74 5.54
C ASP A 97 -16.85 -14.27 4.25
N TRP A 98 -15.52 -14.26 4.15
CA TRP A 98 -14.74 -14.79 3.03
C TRP A 98 -14.27 -16.23 3.25
N GLU A 99 -14.56 -16.82 4.39
CA GLU A 99 -14.15 -18.18 4.70
C GLU A 99 -14.98 -19.20 3.93
N SER A 100 -14.29 -20.11 3.25
CA SER A 100 -14.91 -21.22 2.52
C SER A 100 -15.39 -22.34 3.44
N GLY A 101 -14.85 -22.38 4.67
CA GLY A 101 -15.00 -23.48 5.63
C GLY A 101 -14.09 -24.67 5.34
N HIS A 102 -13.21 -24.59 4.34
CA HIS A 102 -12.19 -25.58 4.04
C HIS A 102 -10.81 -25.05 4.46
N GLU A 103 -10.22 -25.64 5.51
CA GLU A 103 -8.99 -25.14 6.15
C GLU A 103 -7.85 -24.87 5.15
N GLY A 104 -7.64 -25.75 4.18
CA GLY A 104 -6.57 -25.62 3.18
C GLY A 104 -6.80 -24.42 2.25
N ILE A 105 -8.02 -24.25 1.73
CA ILE A 105 -8.38 -23.14 0.85
C ILE A 105 -8.29 -21.82 1.62
N ASP A 106 -8.87 -21.74 2.82
CA ASP A 106 -8.85 -20.53 3.64
C ASP A 106 -7.43 -20.11 4.02
N LYS A 107 -6.55 -21.08 4.27
CA LYS A 107 -5.12 -20.84 4.52
C LYS A 107 -4.41 -20.27 3.29
N ASP A 108 -4.68 -20.84 2.11
CA ASP A 108 -4.07 -20.38 0.86
C ASP A 108 -4.55 -18.96 0.51
N HIS A 109 -5.86 -18.66 0.65
CA HIS A 109 -6.42 -17.33 0.46
C HIS A 109 -5.81 -16.28 1.40
N LYS A 110 -5.67 -16.61 2.70
CA LYS A 110 -4.99 -15.73 3.68
C LYS A 110 -3.53 -15.48 3.29
N GLY A 111 -2.84 -16.53 2.82
CA GLY A 111 -1.46 -16.42 2.32
C GLY A 111 -1.33 -15.51 1.10
N LEU A 112 -2.27 -15.61 0.14
CA LEU A 112 -2.33 -14.72 -1.02
C LEU A 112 -2.58 -13.27 -0.61
N LEU A 113 -3.48 -13.04 0.35
CA LEU A 113 -3.75 -11.70 0.88
C LEU A 113 -2.51 -11.08 1.55
N ASP A 114 -1.77 -11.87 2.34
CA ASP A 114 -0.54 -11.39 3.00
C ASP A 114 0.56 -11.05 1.99
N LEU A 115 0.74 -11.87 0.95
CA LEU A 115 1.69 -11.57 -0.13
C LEU A 115 1.23 -10.37 -0.98
N GLY A 116 -0.07 -10.24 -1.24
CA GLY A 116 -0.66 -9.06 -1.88
C GLY A 116 -0.35 -7.80 -1.08
N ASN A 117 -0.58 -7.81 0.23
CA ASN A 117 -0.24 -6.71 1.14
C ASN A 117 1.27 -6.37 1.11
N ARG A 118 2.14 -7.40 1.07
CA ARG A 118 3.58 -7.21 0.97
C ARG A 118 3.97 -6.56 -0.36
N LEU A 119 3.39 -7.01 -1.48
CA LEU A 119 3.65 -6.43 -2.80
C LEU A 119 3.19 -4.97 -2.88
N ILE A 120 2.00 -4.68 -2.37
CA ILE A 120 1.46 -3.32 -2.26
C ILE A 120 2.41 -2.45 -1.43
N SER A 121 2.83 -2.94 -0.27
CA SER A 121 3.73 -2.22 0.64
C SER A 121 5.08 -1.88 0.01
N ILE A 122 5.69 -2.85 -0.69
CA ILE A 122 6.96 -2.66 -1.42
C ILE A 122 6.80 -1.66 -2.56
N SER A 123 5.67 -1.75 -3.30
CA SER A 123 5.35 -0.84 -4.41
C SER A 123 5.20 0.60 -3.94
N LEU A 124 4.44 0.81 -2.87
CA LEU A 124 4.19 2.14 -2.30
C LEU A 124 5.44 2.75 -1.65
N ALA A 125 6.34 1.92 -1.14
CA ALA A 125 7.62 2.36 -0.62
C ALA A 125 8.65 2.70 -1.73
N GLY A 126 8.28 2.56 -3.02
CA GLY A 126 9.18 2.79 -4.15
C GLY A 126 10.39 1.85 -4.16
N ILE A 127 10.25 0.66 -3.56
CA ILE A 127 11.32 -0.33 -3.53
C ILE A 127 11.31 -1.09 -4.85
N GLU A 128 12.41 -1.00 -5.58
CA GLU A 128 12.63 -1.66 -6.87
C GLU A 128 13.78 -2.68 -6.79
N GLY A 129 14.11 -3.29 -7.92
CA GLY A 129 15.22 -4.23 -8.03
C GLY A 129 14.94 -5.59 -7.37
N ASP A 130 15.97 -6.19 -6.79
CA ASP A 130 15.93 -7.60 -6.33
C ASP A 130 14.82 -7.89 -5.32
N ARG A 131 14.54 -6.95 -4.39
CA ARG A 131 13.47 -7.13 -3.40
C ARG A 131 12.09 -7.16 -4.03
N MET A 132 11.86 -6.33 -5.03
CA MET A 132 10.60 -6.31 -5.77
C MET A 132 10.47 -7.54 -6.66
N ASN A 133 11.54 -7.92 -7.37
CA ASN A 133 11.59 -9.14 -8.18
C ASN A 133 11.27 -10.37 -7.32
N GLN A 134 11.93 -10.51 -6.16
CA GLN A 134 11.67 -11.63 -5.26
C GLN A 134 10.21 -11.65 -4.78
N CYS A 135 9.64 -10.49 -4.43
CA CYS A 135 8.24 -10.42 -4.00
C CYS A 135 7.27 -10.83 -5.12
N ILE A 136 7.55 -10.44 -6.36
CA ILE A 136 6.76 -10.85 -7.54
C ILE A 136 6.83 -12.37 -7.75
N GLU A 137 8.02 -12.96 -7.66
CA GLU A 137 8.20 -14.42 -7.79
C GLU A 137 7.52 -15.19 -6.64
N ASP A 138 7.56 -14.66 -5.41
CA ASP A 138 6.83 -15.23 -4.26
C ASP A 138 5.32 -15.25 -4.54
N VAL A 139 4.76 -14.15 -5.10
CA VAL A 139 3.34 -14.04 -5.48
C VAL A 139 3.00 -15.04 -6.60
N VAL A 140 3.80 -15.11 -7.65
CA VAL A 140 3.61 -16.08 -8.76
C VAL A 140 3.57 -17.50 -8.22
N THR A 141 4.51 -17.86 -7.35
CA THR A 141 4.61 -19.19 -6.74
C THR A 141 3.39 -19.50 -5.89
N CYS A 142 2.96 -18.56 -5.05
CA CYS A 142 1.81 -18.74 -4.17
C CYS A 142 0.51 -18.89 -4.96
N ILE A 143 0.28 -18.08 -6.00
CA ILE A 143 -0.90 -18.18 -6.88
C ILE A 143 -0.93 -19.56 -7.55
N ASN A 144 0.20 -20.03 -8.10
CA ASN A 144 0.25 -21.32 -8.78
C ASN A 144 -0.02 -22.48 -7.81
N GLN A 145 0.51 -22.41 -6.59
CA GLN A 145 0.28 -23.44 -5.56
C GLN A 145 -1.18 -23.45 -5.12
N HIS A 146 -1.78 -22.28 -4.88
CA HIS A 146 -3.18 -22.15 -4.53
C HIS A 146 -4.07 -22.75 -5.61
N PHE A 147 -3.92 -22.34 -6.88
CA PHE A 147 -4.73 -22.86 -7.98
C PHE A 147 -4.61 -24.38 -8.11
N THR A 148 -3.40 -24.94 -7.95
CA THR A 148 -3.17 -26.40 -7.98
C THR A 148 -3.90 -27.11 -6.85
N ASN A 149 -3.79 -26.58 -5.62
CA ASN A 149 -4.45 -27.14 -4.44
C ASN A 149 -5.97 -27.10 -4.58
N GLU A 150 -6.51 -25.94 -4.99
CA GLU A 150 -7.94 -25.74 -5.14
C GLU A 150 -8.53 -26.62 -6.24
N GLU A 151 -7.92 -26.70 -7.41
CA GLU A 151 -8.35 -27.59 -8.49
C GLU A 151 -8.35 -29.08 -8.07
N SER A 152 -7.42 -29.48 -7.21
CA SER A 152 -7.41 -30.83 -6.62
C SER A 152 -8.62 -31.04 -5.72
N VAL A 153 -8.93 -30.06 -4.85
CA VAL A 153 -10.11 -30.11 -3.98
C VAL A 153 -11.39 -30.14 -4.83
N LEU A 154 -11.54 -29.23 -5.78
CA LEU A 154 -12.73 -29.14 -6.65
C LEU A 154 -12.95 -30.43 -7.46
N SER A 155 -11.87 -31.07 -7.91
CA SER A 155 -11.94 -32.37 -8.60
C SER A 155 -12.39 -33.48 -7.65
N SER A 156 -11.91 -33.49 -6.41
CA SER A 156 -12.24 -34.51 -5.41
C SER A 156 -13.72 -34.48 -5.02
N ILE A 157 -14.30 -33.28 -4.88
CA ILE A 157 -15.72 -33.07 -4.57
C ILE A 157 -16.63 -33.12 -5.81
N LYS A 158 -16.06 -33.38 -6.99
CA LYS A 158 -16.76 -33.42 -8.29
C LYS A 158 -17.56 -32.13 -8.56
N TYR A 159 -16.93 -30.97 -8.33
CA TYR A 159 -17.56 -29.67 -8.61
C TYR A 159 -17.93 -29.58 -10.09
N PRO A 160 -19.20 -29.31 -10.45
CA PRO A 160 -19.67 -29.38 -11.85
C PRO A 160 -18.93 -28.42 -12.78
N GLU A 161 -18.55 -27.23 -12.30
CA GLU A 161 -17.93 -26.20 -13.12
C GLU A 161 -16.38 -26.19 -13.00
N VAL A 162 -15.74 -27.28 -12.55
CA VAL A 162 -14.30 -27.35 -12.35
C VAL A 162 -13.50 -26.99 -13.60
N ASP A 163 -13.96 -27.37 -14.79
CA ASP A 163 -13.25 -27.07 -16.04
C ASP A 163 -13.40 -25.61 -16.46
N HIS A 164 -14.50 -24.95 -16.10
CA HIS A 164 -14.65 -23.51 -16.26
C HIS A 164 -13.71 -22.77 -15.30
N HIS A 165 -13.67 -23.17 -14.06
CA HIS A 165 -12.82 -22.60 -13.02
C HIS A 165 -11.32 -22.69 -13.37
N ARG A 166 -10.87 -23.84 -13.90
CA ARG A 166 -9.49 -23.99 -14.43
C ARG A 166 -9.14 -22.99 -15.53
N LYS A 167 -10.10 -22.64 -16.39
CA LYS A 167 -9.84 -21.63 -17.43
C LYS A 167 -9.65 -20.24 -16.84
N ILE A 168 -10.34 -19.92 -15.75
CA ILE A 168 -10.14 -18.68 -15.02
C ILE A 168 -8.74 -18.65 -14.40
N HIS A 169 -8.30 -19.72 -13.74
CA HIS A 169 -6.95 -19.86 -13.20
C HIS A 169 -5.88 -19.66 -14.28
N LEU A 170 -6.03 -20.32 -15.41
CA LEU A 170 -5.11 -20.17 -16.54
C LEU A 170 -5.06 -18.73 -17.05
N TYR A 171 -6.20 -18.05 -17.13
CA TYR A 171 -6.25 -16.65 -17.52
C TYR A 171 -5.51 -15.75 -16.52
N LEU A 172 -5.78 -15.91 -15.23
CA LEU A 172 -5.16 -15.13 -14.16
C LEU A 172 -3.63 -15.35 -14.12
N MET A 173 -3.19 -16.61 -14.21
CA MET A 173 -1.76 -16.94 -14.25
C MET A 173 -1.08 -16.31 -15.46
N ASN A 174 -1.67 -16.40 -16.66
CA ASN A 174 -1.15 -15.78 -17.86
C ASN A 174 -1.06 -14.24 -17.73
N LYS A 175 -2.06 -13.63 -17.08
CA LYS A 175 -2.05 -12.18 -16.82
C LYS A 175 -0.92 -11.79 -15.87
N MET A 176 -0.75 -12.53 -14.76
CA MET A 176 0.34 -12.31 -13.81
C MET A 176 1.71 -12.45 -14.46
N MET A 177 1.91 -13.48 -15.28
CA MET A 177 3.18 -13.69 -16.01
C MET A 177 3.49 -12.54 -16.96
N LYS A 178 2.48 -12.03 -17.69
CA LYS A 178 2.66 -10.85 -18.56
C LYS A 178 3.03 -9.59 -17.76
N LEU A 179 2.42 -9.37 -16.59
CA LEU A 179 2.76 -8.25 -15.72
C LEU A 179 4.21 -8.37 -15.22
N ARG A 180 4.63 -9.54 -14.75
CA ARG A 180 6.00 -9.83 -14.34
C ARG A 180 7.00 -9.53 -15.47
N ASP A 181 6.76 -10.08 -16.66
CA ASP A 181 7.65 -9.90 -17.80
C ASP A 181 7.72 -8.42 -18.25
N ALA A 182 6.57 -7.71 -18.21
CA ALA A 182 6.53 -6.29 -18.53
C ALA A 182 7.28 -5.44 -17.47
N TYR A 183 7.20 -5.79 -16.19
CA TYR A 183 7.96 -5.15 -15.12
C TYR A 183 9.47 -5.37 -15.30
N GLN A 184 9.90 -6.61 -15.52
CA GLN A 184 11.32 -6.94 -15.76
C GLN A 184 11.90 -6.20 -16.99
N ASN A 185 11.06 -5.95 -17.99
CA ASN A 185 11.42 -5.14 -19.18
C ASN A 185 11.23 -3.63 -18.97
N ARG A 186 11.01 -3.15 -17.75
CA ARG A 186 10.80 -1.73 -17.39
C ARG A 186 9.66 -1.04 -18.15
N LYS A 187 8.64 -1.80 -18.54
CA LYS A 187 7.43 -1.31 -19.22
C LYS A 187 6.27 -1.05 -18.26
N LEU A 188 6.40 -1.49 -17.02
CA LEU A 188 5.42 -1.33 -15.95
C LEU A 188 6.09 -0.81 -14.68
N LYS A 189 5.29 -0.14 -13.86
CA LYS A 189 5.67 0.28 -12.52
C LYS A 189 5.20 -0.77 -11.49
N PRO A 190 5.84 -0.82 -10.31
CA PRO A 190 5.37 -1.67 -9.22
C PRO A 190 3.87 -1.51 -8.88
N THR A 191 3.36 -0.28 -8.97
CA THR A 191 1.94 0.04 -8.69
C THR A 191 0.95 -0.62 -9.64
N ASP A 192 1.37 -1.05 -10.82
CA ASP A 192 0.48 -1.67 -11.80
C ASP A 192 0.04 -3.10 -11.38
N PHE A 193 0.78 -3.73 -10.44
CA PHE A 193 0.38 -4.97 -9.82
C PHE A 193 -0.81 -4.82 -8.85
N PHE A 194 -1.07 -3.59 -8.36
CA PHE A 194 -2.15 -3.36 -7.41
C PHE A 194 -3.51 -3.76 -7.98
N SER A 195 -3.81 -3.30 -9.21
CA SER A 195 -5.09 -3.64 -9.85
C SER A 195 -5.24 -5.16 -10.06
N PHE A 196 -4.17 -5.85 -10.45
CA PHE A 196 -4.23 -7.31 -10.57
C PHE A 196 -4.53 -7.99 -9.23
N ILE A 197 -3.86 -7.59 -8.15
CA ILE A 197 -4.07 -8.20 -6.82
C ILE A 197 -5.48 -7.92 -6.31
N VAL A 198 -5.93 -6.67 -6.39
CA VAL A 198 -7.22 -6.27 -5.79
C VAL A 198 -8.38 -6.64 -6.71
N ASP A 199 -8.34 -6.20 -7.97
CA ASP A 199 -9.52 -6.29 -8.85
C ASP A 199 -9.65 -7.68 -9.47
N ASP A 200 -8.54 -8.29 -9.91
CA ASP A 200 -8.61 -9.57 -10.59
C ASP A 200 -8.57 -10.76 -9.61
N LEU A 201 -7.58 -10.77 -8.72
CA LEU A 201 -7.35 -11.93 -7.86
C LEU A 201 -8.31 -11.96 -6.66
N ILE A 202 -8.41 -10.87 -5.90
CA ILE A 202 -9.23 -10.86 -4.68
C ILE A 202 -10.71 -10.68 -5.03
N VAL A 203 -11.09 -9.56 -5.64
CA VAL A 203 -12.50 -9.25 -5.92
C VAL A 203 -13.04 -10.12 -7.06
N GLY A 204 -12.31 -10.24 -8.14
CA GLY A 204 -12.74 -10.95 -9.34
C GLY A 204 -12.72 -12.47 -9.22
N HIS A 205 -11.79 -13.04 -8.45
CA HIS A 205 -11.66 -14.49 -8.31
C HIS A 205 -12.11 -14.94 -6.91
N ILE A 206 -11.37 -14.64 -5.84
CA ILE A 206 -11.68 -15.18 -4.50
C ILE A 206 -13.12 -14.83 -4.06
N LEU A 207 -13.54 -13.56 -4.21
CA LEU A 207 -14.82 -13.09 -3.72
C LEU A 207 -15.99 -13.23 -4.71
N LYS A 208 -15.74 -13.71 -5.92
CA LYS A 208 -16.79 -13.84 -6.93
C LYS A 208 -16.88 -15.24 -7.52
N GLU A 209 -15.77 -15.83 -7.92
CA GLU A 209 -15.74 -17.15 -8.55
C GLU A 209 -15.64 -18.28 -7.51
N ASP A 210 -14.78 -18.13 -6.49
CA ASP A 210 -14.57 -19.18 -5.49
C ASP A 210 -15.79 -19.37 -4.58
N ILE A 211 -16.48 -18.29 -4.25
CA ILE A 211 -17.73 -18.36 -3.46
C ILE A 211 -18.75 -19.32 -4.08
N LEU A 212 -18.75 -19.50 -5.40
CA LEU A 212 -19.69 -20.37 -6.08
C LEU A 212 -19.52 -21.85 -5.72
N PHE A 213 -18.34 -22.30 -5.36
CA PHE A 213 -18.12 -23.67 -4.95
C PHE A 213 -18.21 -23.92 -3.43
N PHE A 214 -18.21 -22.88 -2.58
CA PHE A 214 -18.30 -23.04 -1.12
C PHE A 214 -19.46 -23.93 -0.65
N PRO A 215 -20.68 -23.86 -1.24
CA PRO A 215 -21.75 -24.76 -0.87
C PRO A 215 -21.48 -26.24 -1.17
N TYR A 216 -20.52 -26.55 -2.06
CA TYR A 216 -20.17 -27.94 -2.41
C TYR A 216 -19.15 -28.52 -1.44
N LEU A 217 -18.29 -27.71 -0.80
CA LEU A 217 -17.31 -28.13 0.20
C LEU A 217 -17.99 -28.71 1.45
N ASN A 218 -19.17 -28.22 1.80
CA ASN A 218 -19.89 -28.57 3.04
C ASN A 218 -20.82 -29.79 2.86
N LYS A 219 -21.04 -30.30 1.63
CA LYS A 219 -21.93 -31.44 1.38
C LYS A 219 -21.37 -32.78 1.89
N ASP A 220 -20.05 -32.96 1.93
CA ASP A 220 -19.43 -34.18 2.41
C ASP A 220 -19.31 -34.29 3.93
N ASN A 221 -19.47 -33.19 4.66
CA ASN A 221 -19.47 -33.19 6.12
C ASN A 221 -20.85 -33.58 6.73
N GLY A 222 -21.88 -33.77 5.92
CA GLY A 222 -23.24 -34.09 6.35
C GLY A 222 -23.59 -35.61 6.39
N LEU A 223 -22.67 -36.50 6.07
CA LEU A 223 -22.88 -37.95 6.09
C LEU A 223 -22.05 -38.66 7.18
N LYS A 224 -22.18 -38.19 8.42
CA LYS A 224 -21.87 -39.00 9.63
C LYS A 224 -23.04 -38.78 10.62
N THR A 225 -24.09 -39.57 10.41
CA THR A 225 -25.05 -39.96 11.44
C THR A 225 -24.83 -41.42 11.74
#